data_29125ad0a6f860ba93dafec56e134e31
#
_entry.id   29125ad0a6f860ba93dafec56e134e31
#
_cell.length_a   1.000
_cell.length_b   1.000
_cell.length_c   1.000
_cell.angle_alpha   90.00
_cell.angle_beta   90.00
_cell.angle_gamma   90.00
#
_symmetry.space_group_name_H-M   'P 1'
#
loop_
_entity.id
_entity.type
_entity.pdbx_description
1 polymer ?
#
loop_
_entity_poly.entity_id
_entity_poly.type
_entity_poly.pdbx_seq_one_letter_code
_entity_poly.pdbx_strand_id
1 'polypeptide(L)'
;MTYTIYFWIAAYYAGNFIESAVRLSENASVCGIAWRIVYWGAFFIYYKLSRDKGKLSRIGIAAPGSAALRPGIIALYTAAPAAALCAVCLRRGGIPTYEFLKLAERICVDISAAIIEELLFRGVLLLGILGHTKIKTAGAVTISAGLFAAAHLMNLFAGGGLLYTLPQTVFAFCAGICLGALAVRTKSIIPAVILHMTVNLSSIIIETPAMSGAGIETAAICALAILYLATGLLLLRKQTTKERKFIT
;
A
#
# COMPACT_ATOMS: atom_id res chain seq x y z
N MET A 1 -5.91 19.99 11.77
CA MET A 1 -5.52 18.57 11.81
C MET A 1 -5.05 18.06 10.45
N THR A 2 -5.70 18.41 9.39
CA THR A 2 -5.37 18.00 8.02
C THR A 2 -3.96 18.41 7.61
N TYR A 3 -3.52 19.62 7.99
CA TYR A 3 -2.20 20.14 7.61
C TYR A 3 -1.02 19.33 8.16
N THR A 4 -1.14 18.76 9.36
CA THR A 4 -0.04 17.99 9.96
C THR A 4 0.23 16.68 9.21
N ILE A 5 -0.82 15.97 8.77
CA ILE A 5 -0.62 14.73 8.01
C ILE A 5 -0.08 15.02 6.61
N TYR A 6 -0.53 16.11 5.98
CA TYR A 6 0.04 16.55 4.71
C TYR A 6 1.53 16.90 4.83
N PHE A 7 1.92 17.55 5.95
CA PHE A 7 3.34 17.81 6.23
C PHE A 7 4.15 16.51 6.26
N TRP A 8 3.68 15.48 6.98
CA TRP A 8 4.38 14.21 7.07
C TRP A 8 4.44 13.49 5.71
N ILE A 9 3.37 13.49 4.94
CA ILE A 9 3.35 12.93 3.59
C ILE A 9 4.34 13.68 2.69
N ALA A 10 4.31 15.01 2.68
CA ALA A 10 5.23 15.83 1.89
C ALA A 10 6.69 15.63 2.31
N ALA A 11 6.97 15.54 3.62
CA ALA A 11 8.31 15.28 4.14
C ALA A 11 8.85 13.90 3.69
N TYR A 12 7.98 12.87 3.61
CA TYR A 12 8.38 11.57 3.09
C TYR A 12 8.81 11.64 1.62
N TYR A 13 8.00 12.27 0.78
CA TYR A 13 8.34 12.40 -0.65
C TYR A 13 9.56 13.29 -0.89
N ALA A 14 9.72 14.38 -0.11
CA ALA A 14 10.92 15.21 -0.15
C ALA A 14 12.17 14.41 0.26
N GLY A 15 12.09 13.57 1.30
CA GLY A 15 13.17 12.69 1.71
C GLY A 15 13.55 11.68 0.63
N ASN A 16 12.57 11.06 -0.04
CA ASN A 16 12.82 10.17 -1.18
C ASN A 16 13.49 10.89 -2.35
N PHE A 17 13.10 12.14 -2.62
CA PHE A 17 13.73 12.95 -3.66
C PHE A 17 15.19 13.26 -3.33
N ILE A 18 15.48 13.66 -2.09
CA ILE A 18 16.86 13.89 -1.61
C ILE A 18 17.67 12.60 -1.68
N GLU A 19 17.09 11.46 -1.24
CA GLU A 19 17.74 10.15 -1.34
C GLU A 19 18.11 9.80 -2.79
N SER A 20 17.22 10.04 -3.74
CA SER A 20 17.49 9.75 -5.16
C SER A 20 18.66 10.56 -5.69
N ALA A 21 18.86 11.78 -5.19
CA ALA A 21 20.01 12.62 -5.54
C ALA A 21 21.32 12.12 -4.90
N VAL A 22 21.24 11.46 -3.74
CA VAL A 22 22.40 10.90 -3.00
C VAL A 22 22.78 9.49 -3.46
N ARG A 23 21.93 8.81 -4.23
CA ARG A 23 22.16 7.43 -4.71
C ARG A 23 23.42 7.21 -5.55
N LEU A 24 24.12 8.27 -5.90
CA LEU A 24 25.42 8.21 -6.56
C LEU A 24 26.60 7.89 -5.59
N SER A 25 26.35 7.80 -4.29
CA SER A 25 27.36 7.50 -3.27
C SER A 25 27.41 6.00 -2.91
N GLU A 26 28.59 5.52 -2.53
CA GLU A 26 28.80 4.13 -2.08
C GLU A 26 27.96 3.74 -0.85
N ASN A 27 27.48 4.72 -0.07
CA ASN A 27 26.70 4.53 1.15
C ASN A 27 25.20 4.74 0.97
N ALA A 28 24.69 4.72 -0.26
CA ALA A 28 23.29 5.03 -0.56
C ALA A 28 22.28 4.18 0.23
N SER A 29 22.53 2.87 0.35
CA SER A 29 21.62 1.98 1.08
C SER A 29 21.58 2.27 2.58
N VAL A 30 22.73 2.60 3.18
CA VAL A 30 22.79 2.99 4.60
C VAL A 30 22.04 4.29 4.84
N CYS A 31 22.22 5.27 3.97
CA CYS A 31 21.50 6.54 4.04
C CYS A 31 19.98 6.35 3.86
N GLY A 32 19.59 5.49 2.91
CA GLY A 32 18.19 5.15 2.64
C GLY A 32 17.49 4.50 3.83
N ILE A 33 18.15 3.60 4.53
CA ILE A 33 17.64 2.98 5.75
C ILE A 33 17.58 4.00 6.90
N ALA A 34 18.68 4.72 7.12
CA ALA A 34 18.82 5.62 8.26
C ALA A 34 17.75 6.73 8.25
N TRP A 35 17.54 7.39 7.11
CA TRP A 35 16.56 8.46 7.05
C TRP A 35 15.12 7.95 7.26
N ARG A 36 14.78 6.74 6.82
CA ARG A 36 13.45 6.14 7.08
C ARG A 36 13.26 5.82 8.55
N ILE A 37 14.29 5.32 9.23
CA ILE A 37 14.25 5.10 10.70
C ILE A 37 14.01 6.43 11.41
N VAL A 38 14.74 7.49 11.04
CA VAL A 38 14.59 8.82 11.63
C VAL A 38 13.19 9.39 11.34
N TYR A 39 12.72 9.29 10.08
CA TYR A 39 11.40 9.77 9.68
C TYR A 39 10.28 9.09 10.49
N TRP A 40 10.25 7.76 10.50
CA TRP A 40 9.19 7.02 11.22
C TRP A 40 9.30 7.18 12.73
N GLY A 41 10.52 7.26 13.26
CA GLY A 41 10.76 7.58 14.68
C GLY A 41 10.17 8.94 15.05
N ALA A 42 10.48 9.98 14.28
CA ALA A 42 9.94 11.33 14.48
C ALA A 42 8.40 11.37 14.33
N PHE A 43 7.85 10.67 13.33
CA PHE A 43 6.41 10.55 13.13
C PHE A 43 5.71 9.94 14.35
N PHE A 44 6.17 8.79 14.84
CA PHE A 44 5.57 8.13 15.99
C PHE A 44 5.76 8.91 17.29
N ILE A 45 6.93 9.51 17.52
CA ILE A 45 7.19 10.37 18.68
C ILE A 45 6.24 11.57 18.67
N TYR A 46 6.11 12.24 17.52
CA TYR A 46 5.18 13.36 17.38
C TYR A 46 3.75 12.97 17.76
N TYR A 47 3.24 11.87 17.20
CA TYR A 47 1.87 11.43 17.51
C TYR A 47 1.70 10.92 18.94
N LYS A 48 2.72 10.29 19.53
CA LYS A 48 2.69 9.87 20.94
C LYS A 48 2.67 11.05 21.90
N LEU A 49 3.44 12.09 21.64
CA LEU A 49 3.50 13.29 22.45
C LEU A 49 2.32 14.25 22.18
N SER A 50 1.63 14.10 21.07
CA SER A 50 0.46 14.90 20.74
C SER A 50 -0.66 14.63 21.75
N ARG A 51 -1.19 15.71 22.37
CA ARG A 51 -2.31 15.64 23.33
C ARG A 51 -3.64 15.18 22.70
N ASP A 52 -3.74 15.24 21.39
CA ASP A 52 -4.96 14.84 20.65
C ASP A 52 -4.87 13.36 20.24
N LYS A 53 -5.25 12.48 21.15
CA LYS A 53 -5.29 11.02 20.93
C LYS A 53 -6.27 10.60 19.81
N GLY A 54 -7.21 11.46 19.43
CA GLY A 54 -8.15 11.21 18.32
C GLY A 54 -7.58 11.48 16.94
N LYS A 55 -6.37 12.06 16.82
CA LYS A 55 -5.80 12.41 15.48
C LYS A 55 -5.55 11.20 14.59
N LEU A 56 -4.99 10.13 15.15
CA LEU A 56 -4.69 8.92 14.37
C LEU A 56 -5.97 8.17 13.96
N SER A 57 -6.99 8.12 14.84
CA SER A 57 -8.26 7.46 14.52
C SER A 57 -9.00 8.16 13.38
N ARG A 58 -8.90 9.49 13.28
CA ARG A 58 -9.56 10.27 12.22
C ARG A 58 -8.97 10.02 10.83
N ILE A 59 -7.74 9.55 10.73
CA ILE A 59 -7.10 9.11 9.48
C ILE A 59 -7.11 7.59 9.34
N GLY A 60 -7.95 6.91 10.11
CA GLY A 60 -8.12 5.47 10.02
C GLY A 60 -7.06 4.63 10.73
N ILE A 61 -6.10 5.24 11.45
CA ILE A 61 -5.15 4.49 12.28
C ILE A 61 -5.82 4.19 13.62
N ALA A 62 -6.71 3.20 13.62
CA ALA A 62 -7.36 2.68 14.81
C ALA A 62 -7.26 1.16 14.80
N ALA A 63 -7.21 0.56 15.99
CA ALA A 63 -7.30 -0.89 16.08
C ALA A 63 -8.62 -1.36 15.45
N PRO A 64 -8.59 -2.34 14.53
CA PRO A 64 -9.81 -2.87 13.96
C PRO A 64 -10.66 -3.49 15.06
N GLY A 65 -11.94 -3.08 15.16
CA GLY A 65 -12.87 -3.65 16.12
C GLY A 65 -13.11 -5.16 15.87
N SER A 66 -13.68 -5.86 16.85
CA SER A 66 -13.96 -7.29 16.74
C SER A 66 -14.81 -7.67 15.52
N ALA A 67 -15.72 -6.80 15.08
CA ALA A 67 -16.49 -6.96 13.84
C ALA A 67 -15.63 -6.89 12.57
N ALA A 68 -14.42 -6.35 12.65
CA ALA A 68 -13.49 -6.24 11.55
C ALA A 68 -12.62 -7.50 11.34
N LEU A 69 -12.64 -8.46 12.26
CA LEU A 69 -11.87 -9.71 12.16
C LEU A 69 -12.22 -10.49 10.89
N ARG A 70 -13.51 -10.66 10.57
CA ARG A 70 -13.95 -11.40 9.37
C ARG A 70 -13.47 -10.76 8.06
N PRO A 71 -13.66 -9.44 7.79
CA PRO A 71 -13.10 -8.79 6.61
C PRO A 71 -11.57 -8.83 6.59
N GLY A 72 -10.90 -8.69 7.73
CA GLY A 72 -9.45 -8.79 7.85
C GLY A 72 -8.93 -10.19 7.48
N ILE A 73 -9.60 -11.25 7.93
CA ILE A 73 -9.29 -12.63 7.58
C ILE A 73 -9.48 -12.84 6.06
N ILE A 74 -10.57 -12.34 5.47
CA ILE A 74 -10.80 -12.42 4.01
C ILE A 74 -9.66 -11.75 3.25
N ALA A 75 -9.17 -10.60 3.72
CA ALA A 75 -8.04 -9.92 3.10
C ALA A 75 -6.73 -10.70 3.26
N LEU A 76 -6.50 -11.35 4.40
CA LEU A 76 -5.35 -12.23 4.60
C LEU A 76 -5.39 -13.45 3.66
N TYR A 77 -6.57 -14.00 3.37
CA TYR A 77 -6.70 -15.05 2.34
C TYR A 77 -6.33 -14.54 0.94
N THR A 78 -6.49 -13.26 0.63
CA THR A 78 -6.02 -12.70 -0.65
C THR A 78 -4.50 -12.55 -0.71
N ALA A 79 -3.81 -12.55 0.42
CA ALA A 79 -2.35 -12.62 0.48
C ALA A 79 -1.81 -14.06 0.22
N ALA A 80 -2.63 -15.09 0.45
CA ALA A 80 -2.21 -16.48 0.27
C ALA A 80 -1.75 -16.81 -1.16
N PRO A 81 -2.39 -16.34 -2.24
CA PRO A 81 -1.89 -16.55 -3.60
C PRO A 81 -0.54 -15.87 -3.87
N ALA A 82 -0.31 -14.68 -3.31
CA ALA A 82 0.99 -14.01 -3.41
C ALA A 82 2.06 -14.82 -2.69
N ALA A 83 1.78 -15.33 -1.49
CA ALA A 83 2.67 -16.22 -0.76
C ALA A 83 2.91 -17.56 -1.50
N ALA A 84 1.88 -18.14 -2.10
CA ALA A 84 2.00 -19.35 -2.90
C ALA A 84 2.87 -19.12 -4.15
N LEU A 85 2.69 -17.98 -4.83
CA LEU A 85 3.53 -17.60 -5.96
C LEU A 85 4.99 -17.42 -5.53
N CYS A 86 5.24 -16.75 -4.41
CA CYS A 86 6.57 -16.64 -3.83
C CYS A 86 7.19 -18.01 -3.54
N ALA A 87 6.42 -18.94 -2.97
CA ALA A 87 6.90 -20.31 -2.71
C ALA A 87 7.27 -21.07 -3.99
N VAL A 88 6.50 -20.89 -5.07
CA VAL A 88 6.81 -21.45 -6.39
C VAL A 88 8.08 -20.84 -6.97
N CYS A 89 8.24 -19.52 -6.87
CA CYS A 89 9.43 -18.82 -7.35
C CYS A 89 10.69 -19.28 -6.61
N LEU A 90 10.62 -19.36 -5.27
CA LEU A 90 11.71 -19.87 -4.44
C LEU A 90 12.11 -21.31 -4.77
N ARG A 91 11.14 -22.18 -5.09
CA ARG A 91 11.43 -23.56 -5.49
C ARG A 91 12.10 -23.67 -6.85
N ARG A 92 11.78 -22.77 -7.79
CA ARG A 92 12.30 -22.81 -9.18
C ARG A 92 13.62 -22.10 -9.32
N GLY A 93 13.84 -20.97 -8.64
CA GLY A 93 14.99 -20.10 -8.79
C GLY A 93 15.94 -20.06 -7.58
N GLY A 94 15.56 -20.71 -6.47
CA GLY A 94 16.26 -20.54 -5.19
C GLY A 94 15.95 -19.19 -4.52
N ILE A 95 16.58 -18.95 -3.39
CA ILE A 95 16.50 -17.65 -2.71
C ILE A 95 17.39 -16.66 -3.48
N PRO A 96 16.86 -15.49 -3.90
CA PRO A 96 17.68 -14.48 -4.54
C PRO A 96 18.87 -14.11 -3.64
N THR A 97 20.07 -14.12 -4.21
CA THR A 97 21.25 -13.64 -3.49
C THR A 97 21.28 -12.11 -3.56
N TYR A 98 20.83 -11.48 -2.51
CA TYR A 98 21.00 -10.03 -2.31
C TYR A 98 22.15 -9.76 -1.35
N GLU A 99 22.89 -8.71 -1.61
CA GLU A 99 23.71 -8.12 -0.56
C GLU A 99 22.80 -7.70 0.61
N PHE A 100 23.15 -8.06 1.83
CA PHE A 100 22.32 -7.84 3.01
C PHE A 100 21.79 -6.41 3.13
N LEU A 101 22.66 -5.40 2.90
CA LEU A 101 22.26 -3.99 2.99
C LEU A 101 21.25 -3.59 1.91
N LYS A 102 21.39 -4.08 0.68
CA LYS A 102 20.43 -3.82 -0.42
C LYS A 102 19.08 -4.46 -0.15
N LEU A 103 19.07 -5.68 0.39
CA LEU A 103 17.83 -6.33 0.80
C LEU A 103 17.14 -5.58 1.93
N ALA A 104 17.90 -5.18 2.96
CA ALA A 104 17.36 -4.42 4.08
C ALA A 104 16.81 -3.05 3.62
N GLU A 105 17.51 -2.35 2.74
CA GLU A 105 17.02 -1.12 2.12
C GLU A 105 15.70 -1.36 1.37
N ARG A 106 15.64 -2.36 0.49
CA ARG A 106 14.44 -2.69 -0.28
C ARG A 106 13.24 -2.97 0.63
N ILE A 107 13.43 -3.78 1.68
CA ILE A 107 12.39 -4.05 2.68
C ILE A 107 11.92 -2.76 3.36
N CYS A 108 12.84 -1.88 3.79
CA CYS A 108 12.49 -0.60 4.39
C CYS A 108 11.73 0.32 3.42
N VAL A 109 12.12 0.36 2.16
CA VAL A 109 11.42 1.10 1.09
C VAL A 109 10.00 0.59 0.92
N ASP A 110 9.82 -0.71 0.72
CA ASP A 110 8.53 -1.33 0.41
C ASP A 110 7.53 -1.21 1.58
N ILE A 111 8.01 -1.38 2.82
CA ILE A 111 7.20 -1.16 4.02
C ILE A 111 6.80 0.31 4.14
N SER A 112 7.75 1.23 3.97
CA SER A 112 7.49 2.67 4.10
C SER A 112 6.55 3.16 3.01
N ALA A 113 6.71 2.71 1.77
CA ALA A 113 5.81 3.03 0.66
C ALA A 113 4.38 2.57 0.96
N ALA A 114 4.19 1.32 1.37
CA ALA A 114 2.87 0.79 1.71
C ALA A 114 2.18 1.62 2.81
N ILE A 115 2.90 2.00 3.87
CA ILE A 115 2.33 2.80 4.96
C ILE A 115 1.92 4.19 4.46
N ILE A 116 2.82 4.91 3.75
CA ILE A 116 2.56 6.29 3.33
C ILE A 116 1.46 6.37 2.27
N GLU A 117 1.42 5.41 1.37
CA GLU A 117 0.40 5.35 0.32
C GLU A 117 -0.98 5.05 0.92
N GLU A 118 -1.09 4.11 1.87
CA GLU A 118 -2.35 3.87 2.55
C GLU A 118 -2.79 5.07 3.41
N LEU A 119 -1.87 5.77 4.05
CA LEU A 119 -2.17 7.03 4.74
C LEU A 119 -2.71 8.07 3.78
N LEU A 120 -2.11 8.24 2.61
CA LEU A 120 -2.54 9.21 1.62
C LEU A 120 -3.88 8.83 0.99
N PHE A 121 -3.96 7.63 0.40
CA PHE A 121 -5.11 7.25 -0.43
C PHE A 121 -6.30 6.80 0.40
N ARG A 122 -6.10 6.12 1.54
CA ARG A 122 -7.20 5.61 2.38
C ARG A 122 -7.43 6.50 3.60
N GLY A 123 -6.37 6.93 4.27
CA GLY A 123 -6.48 7.77 5.46
C GLY A 123 -6.92 9.21 5.17
N VAL A 124 -6.40 9.82 4.13
CA VAL A 124 -6.69 11.23 3.80
C VAL A 124 -7.72 11.35 2.70
N LEU A 125 -7.45 10.77 1.54
CA LEU A 125 -8.29 10.95 0.35
C LEU A 125 -9.64 10.24 0.49
N LEU A 126 -9.67 8.92 0.70
CA LEU A 126 -10.91 8.15 0.77
C LEU A 126 -11.80 8.62 1.93
N LEU A 127 -11.23 8.74 3.15
CA LEU A 127 -12.01 9.21 4.30
C LEU A 127 -12.42 10.67 4.14
N GLY A 128 -11.61 11.51 3.48
CA GLY A 128 -11.95 12.88 3.14
C GLY A 128 -13.15 12.94 2.19
N ILE A 129 -13.17 12.15 1.10
CA ILE A 129 -14.30 12.07 0.18
C ILE A 129 -15.57 11.63 0.93
N LEU A 130 -15.47 10.58 1.74
CA LEU A 130 -16.61 10.06 2.50
C LEU A 130 -17.13 11.04 3.54
N GLY A 131 -16.26 11.85 4.17
CA GLY A 131 -16.62 12.81 5.22
C GLY A 131 -17.19 14.12 4.70
N HIS A 132 -16.75 14.57 3.51
CA HIS A 132 -17.05 15.92 3.02
C HIS A 132 -17.92 15.94 1.76
N THR A 133 -18.28 14.79 1.19
CA THR A 133 -19.10 14.72 -0.02
C THR A 133 -20.31 13.80 0.15
N LYS A 134 -21.27 13.89 -0.78
CA LYS A 134 -22.42 12.98 -0.86
C LYS A 134 -22.15 11.74 -1.72
N ILE A 135 -20.91 11.52 -2.14
CA ILE A 135 -20.52 10.38 -2.97
C ILE A 135 -20.74 9.08 -2.19
N LYS A 136 -21.37 8.10 -2.83
CA LYS A 136 -21.59 6.78 -2.24
C LYS A 136 -20.24 6.07 -2.01
N THR A 137 -20.19 5.20 -1.01
CA THR A 137 -18.97 4.48 -0.62
C THR A 137 -18.25 3.80 -1.80
N ALA A 138 -19.00 3.11 -2.66
CA ALA A 138 -18.41 2.47 -3.85
C ALA A 138 -17.74 3.51 -4.77
N GLY A 139 -18.39 4.66 -5.01
CA GLY A 139 -17.80 5.74 -5.80
C GLY A 139 -16.56 6.33 -5.17
N ALA A 140 -16.57 6.58 -3.85
CA ALA A 140 -15.40 7.09 -3.13
C ALA A 140 -14.20 6.12 -3.20
N VAL A 141 -14.46 4.81 -3.02
CA VAL A 141 -13.44 3.76 -3.16
C VAL A 141 -12.91 3.72 -4.59
N THR A 142 -13.78 3.80 -5.62
CA THR A 142 -13.35 3.81 -7.03
C THR A 142 -12.49 5.03 -7.36
N ILE A 143 -12.86 6.23 -6.88
CA ILE A 143 -12.06 7.45 -7.08
C ILE A 143 -10.69 7.30 -6.41
N SER A 144 -10.65 6.85 -5.16
CA SER A 144 -9.39 6.62 -4.44
C SER A 144 -8.50 5.59 -5.14
N ALA A 145 -9.08 4.48 -5.63
CA ALA A 145 -8.36 3.46 -6.38
C ALA A 145 -7.85 3.96 -7.73
N GLY A 146 -8.65 4.78 -8.43
CA GLY A 146 -8.26 5.39 -9.71
C GLY A 146 -7.07 6.34 -9.55
N LEU A 147 -7.08 7.18 -8.51
CA LEU A 147 -5.96 8.08 -8.22
C LEU A 147 -4.71 7.32 -7.74
N PHE A 148 -4.90 6.26 -6.96
CA PHE A 148 -3.80 5.37 -6.59
C PHE A 148 -3.16 4.70 -7.81
N ALA A 149 -3.96 4.19 -8.73
CA ALA A 149 -3.48 3.60 -9.98
C ALA A 149 -2.79 4.65 -10.88
N ALA A 150 -3.36 5.85 -10.98
CA ALA A 150 -2.78 6.95 -11.75
C ALA A 150 -1.39 7.36 -11.23
N ALA A 151 -1.17 7.30 -9.90
CA ALA A 151 0.13 7.56 -9.31
C ALA A 151 1.21 6.58 -9.83
N HIS A 152 0.85 5.34 -10.18
CA HIS A 152 1.80 4.37 -10.74
C HIS A 152 2.23 4.70 -12.18
N LEU A 153 1.44 5.51 -12.92
CA LEU A 153 1.87 6.02 -14.23
C LEU A 153 3.09 6.95 -14.13
N MET A 154 3.37 7.51 -12.95
CA MET A 154 4.58 8.29 -12.70
C MET A 154 5.86 7.47 -12.93
N ASN A 155 5.79 6.14 -12.86
CA ASN A 155 6.91 5.25 -13.17
C ASN A 155 7.39 5.40 -14.63
N LEU A 156 6.51 5.82 -15.55
CA LEU A 156 6.92 6.14 -16.92
C LEU A 156 7.91 7.31 -16.97
N PHE A 157 7.72 8.31 -16.14
CA PHE A 157 8.61 9.47 -16.03
C PHE A 157 9.91 9.13 -15.29
N ALA A 158 9.89 8.07 -14.45
CA ALA A 158 11.07 7.53 -13.79
C ALA A 158 11.88 6.54 -14.66
N GLY A 159 11.53 6.41 -15.95
CA GLY A 159 12.22 5.51 -16.90
C GLY A 159 11.64 4.11 -16.95
N GLY A 160 10.50 3.85 -16.33
CA GLY A 160 9.77 2.59 -16.43
C GLY A 160 9.22 2.36 -17.85
N GLY A 161 9.41 1.16 -18.40
CA GLY A 161 8.86 0.81 -19.70
C GLY A 161 7.33 0.71 -19.68
N LEU A 162 6.68 1.05 -20.80
CA LEU A 162 5.21 1.03 -20.93
C LEU A 162 4.63 -0.38 -20.67
N LEU A 163 5.29 -1.41 -21.18
CA LEU A 163 4.86 -2.81 -21.02
C LEU A 163 4.88 -3.29 -19.56
N TYR A 164 5.68 -2.67 -18.71
CA TYR A 164 5.71 -2.95 -17.28
C TYR A 164 4.71 -2.07 -16.52
N THR A 165 4.67 -0.77 -16.84
CA THR A 165 3.88 0.21 -16.10
C THR A 165 2.37 0.04 -16.30
N LEU A 166 1.90 -0.32 -17.49
CA LEU A 166 0.46 -0.50 -17.72
C LEU A 166 -0.13 -1.67 -16.95
N PRO A 167 0.42 -2.90 -16.97
CA PRO A 167 -0.06 -3.99 -16.13
C PRO A 167 -0.01 -3.64 -14.63
N GLN A 168 1.06 -2.97 -14.18
CA GLN A 168 1.17 -2.50 -12.81
C GLN A 168 0.06 -1.51 -12.44
N THR A 169 -0.28 -0.58 -13.32
CA THR A 169 -1.37 0.40 -13.11
C THR A 169 -2.73 -0.30 -13.00
N VAL A 170 -3.00 -1.28 -13.87
CA VAL A 170 -4.24 -2.07 -13.81
C VAL A 170 -4.31 -2.88 -12.51
N PHE A 171 -3.20 -3.52 -12.13
CA PHE A 171 -3.10 -4.23 -10.86
C PHE A 171 -3.34 -3.29 -9.68
N ALA A 172 -2.69 -2.11 -9.67
CA ALA A 172 -2.85 -1.10 -8.63
C ALA A 172 -4.31 -0.62 -8.50
N PHE A 173 -5.04 -0.46 -9.61
CA PHE A 173 -6.47 -0.16 -9.57
C PHE A 173 -7.27 -1.27 -8.89
N CYS A 174 -7.09 -2.52 -9.30
CA CYS A 174 -7.80 -3.68 -8.75
C CYS A 174 -7.47 -3.88 -7.25
N ALA A 175 -6.20 -3.80 -6.88
CA ALA A 175 -5.74 -3.83 -5.49
C ALA A 175 -6.31 -2.62 -4.72
N GLY A 176 -6.33 -1.45 -5.34
CA GLY A 176 -6.88 -0.21 -4.80
C GLY A 176 -8.34 -0.33 -4.38
N ILE A 177 -9.18 -0.99 -5.17
CA ILE A 177 -10.58 -1.30 -4.83
C ILE A 177 -10.63 -2.20 -3.59
N CYS A 178 -9.81 -3.25 -3.53
CA CYS A 178 -9.75 -4.16 -2.38
C CYS A 178 -9.33 -3.44 -1.10
N LEU A 179 -8.22 -2.70 -1.15
CA LEU A 179 -7.65 -1.97 -0.01
C LEU A 179 -8.61 -0.89 0.52
N GLY A 180 -9.26 -0.15 -0.40
CA GLY A 180 -10.26 0.85 -0.03
C GLY A 180 -11.51 0.22 0.60
N ALA A 181 -12.03 -0.86 0.01
CA ALA A 181 -13.16 -1.62 0.56
C ALA A 181 -12.82 -2.19 1.94
N LEU A 182 -11.60 -2.71 2.12
CA LEU A 182 -11.09 -3.24 3.38
C LEU A 182 -11.02 -2.14 4.45
N ALA A 183 -10.42 -0.99 4.13
CA ALA A 183 -10.32 0.15 5.05
C ALA A 183 -11.70 0.61 5.54
N VAL A 184 -12.67 0.72 4.65
CA VAL A 184 -14.04 1.09 5.02
C VAL A 184 -14.73 0.02 5.86
N ARG A 185 -14.57 -1.26 5.51
CA ARG A 185 -15.21 -2.39 6.23
C ARG A 185 -14.66 -2.59 7.63
N THR A 186 -13.35 -2.46 7.79
CA THR A 186 -12.68 -2.65 9.08
C THR A 186 -12.67 -1.38 9.93
N LYS A 187 -13.05 -0.25 9.33
CA LYS A 187 -12.94 1.07 9.96
C LYS A 187 -11.50 1.37 10.39
N SER A 188 -10.54 0.84 9.66
CA SER A 188 -9.11 0.97 9.93
C SER A 188 -8.33 0.79 8.63
N ILE A 189 -7.27 1.58 8.45
CA ILE A 189 -6.34 1.38 7.35
C ILE A 189 -5.30 0.29 7.66
N ILE A 190 -5.17 -0.14 8.92
CA ILE A 190 -4.13 -1.11 9.32
C ILE A 190 -4.21 -2.42 8.53
N PRO A 191 -5.38 -3.06 8.34
CA PRO A 191 -5.46 -4.26 7.52
C PRO A 191 -5.10 -4.02 6.05
N ALA A 192 -5.41 -2.83 5.50
CA ALA A 192 -5.01 -2.45 4.15
C ALA A 192 -3.49 -2.26 4.06
N VAL A 193 -2.86 -1.60 5.04
CA VAL A 193 -1.40 -1.47 5.14
C VAL A 193 -0.74 -2.85 5.16
N ILE A 194 -1.21 -3.78 6.01
CA ILE A 194 -0.63 -5.13 6.12
C ILE A 194 -0.73 -5.87 4.78
N LEU A 195 -1.91 -5.83 4.13
CA LEU A 195 -2.09 -6.47 2.83
C LEU A 195 -1.18 -5.86 1.76
N HIS A 196 -1.10 -4.53 1.72
CA HIS A 196 -0.25 -3.81 0.76
C HIS A 196 1.24 -4.12 0.99
N MET A 197 1.70 -4.10 2.24
CA MET A 197 3.08 -4.52 2.59
C MET A 197 3.37 -5.95 2.12
N THR A 198 2.44 -6.89 2.31
CA THR A 198 2.61 -8.27 1.86
C THR A 198 2.78 -8.35 0.34
N VAL A 199 2.00 -7.56 -0.42
CA VAL A 199 2.12 -7.48 -1.88
C VAL A 199 3.49 -6.93 -2.29
N ASN A 200 3.91 -5.81 -1.71
CA ASN A 200 5.20 -5.19 -2.03
C ASN A 200 6.37 -6.13 -1.70
N LEU A 201 6.38 -6.71 -0.50
CA LEU A 201 7.44 -7.64 -0.09
C LEU A 201 7.47 -8.92 -0.96
N SER A 202 6.32 -9.35 -1.50
CA SER A 202 6.26 -10.47 -2.44
C SER A 202 7.00 -10.16 -3.74
N SER A 203 7.04 -8.89 -4.17
CA SER A 203 7.74 -8.48 -5.39
C SER A 203 9.25 -8.72 -5.31
N ILE A 204 9.84 -8.63 -4.11
CA ILE A 204 11.27 -8.88 -3.89
C ILE A 204 11.67 -10.30 -4.36
N ILE A 205 10.77 -11.25 -4.18
CA ILE A 205 10.99 -12.66 -4.53
C ILE A 205 10.65 -12.92 -6.00
N ILE A 206 9.62 -12.23 -6.53
CA ILE A 206 9.11 -12.44 -7.89
C ILE A 206 10.01 -11.78 -8.94
N GLU A 207 10.65 -10.66 -8.62
CA GLU A 207 11.55 -9.90 -9.53
C GLU A 207 12.89 -10.59 -9.80
N THR A 208 13.05 -11.86 -9.47
CA THR A 208 14.31 -12.56 -9.73
C THR A 208 14.47 -12.91 -11.22
N PRO A 209 15.70 -12.80 -11.78
CA PRO A 209 16.00 -13.10 -13.18
C PRO A 209 15.61 -14.52 -13.63
N ALA A 210 15.49 -15.45 -12.68
CA ALA A 210 15.10 -16.84 -12.93
C ALA A 210 13.65 -17.01 -13.42
N MET A 211 12.81 -15.98 -13.29
CA MET A 211 11.40 -15.99 -13.70
C MET A 211 11.11 -15.21 -14.98
N SER A 212 12.10 -14.80 -15.73
CA SER A 212 11.97 -13.99 -16.95
C SER A 212 11.23 -14.67 -18.14
N GLY A 213 10.43 -15.68 -17.86
CA GLY A 213 9.43 -16.20 -18.80
C GLY A 213 8.19 -15.30 -18.79
N ALA A 214 8.20 -14.25 -19.58
CA ALA A 214 7.21 -13.15 -19.62
C ALA A 214 5.71 -13.54 -19.59
N GLY A 215 5.35 -14.79 -19.87
CA GLY A 215 3.96 -15.24 -19.88
C GLY A 215 3.41 -15.62 -18.50
N ILE A 216 4.21 -16.27 -17.64
CA ILE A 216 3.73 -16.80 -16.33
C ILE A 216 3.58 -15.65 -15.31
N GLU A 217 4.52 -14.70 -15.33
CA GLU A 217 4.46 -13.53 -14.45
C GLU A 217 3.25 -12.65 -14.76
N THR A 218 3.02 -12.36 -16.02
CA THR A 218 1.84 -11.58 -16.45
C THR A 218 0.54 -12.29 -16.09
N ALA A 219 0.44 -13.60 -16.31
CA ALA A 219 -0.73 -14.37 -15.93
C ALA A 219 -0.98 -14.38 -14.42
N ALA A 220 0.07 -14.47 -13.61
CA ALA A 220 -0.02 -14.43 -12.15
C ALA A 220 -0.47 -13.03 -11.66
N ILE A 221 0.08 -11.95 -12.23
CA ILE A 221 -0.35 -10.58 -11.91
C ILE A 221 -1.81 -10.36 -12.29
N CYS A 222 -2.25 -10.83 -13.46
CA CYS A 222 -3.65 -10.76 -13.88
C CYS A 222 -4.56 -11.55 -12.94
N ALA A 223 -4.19 -12.77 -12.55
CA ALA A 223 -4.96 -13.59 -11.62
C ALA A 223 -5.10 -12.92 -10.25
N LEU A 224 -4.02 -12.34 -9.72
CA LEU A 224 -4.04 -11.57 -8.49
C LEU A 224 -4.89 -10.30 -8.61
N ALA A 225 -4.82 -9.59 -9.73
CA ALA A 225 -5.65 -8.41 -9.98
C ALA A 225 -7.14 -8.77 -9.95
N ILE A 226 -7.54 -9.85 -10.63
CA ILE A 226 -8.93 -10.34 -10.64
C ILE A 226 -9.37 -10.73 -9.23
N LEU A 227 -8.52 -11.44 -8.47
CA LEU A 227 -8.81 -11.84 -7.10
C LEU A 227 -9.04 -10.63 -6.19
N TYR A 228 -8.17 -9.62 -6.26
CA TYR A 228 -8.30 -8.39 -5.47
C TYR A 228 -9.56 -7.62 -5.85
N LEU A 229 -9.83 -7.48 -7.15
CA LEU A 229 -11.05 -6.82 -7.62
C LEU A 229 -12.31 -7.54 -7.12
N ALA A 230 -12.38 -8.86 -7.28
CA ALA A 230 -13.50 -9.67 -6.82
C ALA A 230 -13.71 -9.54 -5.29
N THR A 231 -12.61 -9.62 -4.52
CA THR A 231 -12.66 -9.46 -3.06
C THR A 231 -13.16 -8.07 -2.67
N GLY A 232 -12.65 -7.02 -3.31
CA GLY A 232 -13.08 -5.65 -3.06
C GLY A 232 -14.56 -5.44 -3.36
N LEU A 233 -15.07 -5.96 -4.48
CA LEU A 233 -16.48 -5.89 -4.85
C LEU A 233 -17.36 -6.67 -3.86
N LEU A 234 -16.94 -7.83 -3.40
CA LEU A 234 -17.65 -8.61 -2.39
C LEU A 234 -17.72 -7.87 -1.04
N LEU A 235 -16.64 -7.20 -0.65
CA LEU A 235 -16.61 -6.38 0.56
C LEU A 235 -17.53 -5.16 0.45
N LEU A 236 -17.64 -4.54 -0.73
CA LEU A 236 -18.53 -3.39 -0.97
C LEU A 236 -20.02 -3.79 -1.03
N ARG A 237 -20.36 -4.97 -1.56
CA ARG A 237 -21.76 -5.44 -1.64
C ARG A 237 -22.45 -5.53 -0.28
N LYS A 238 -21.75 -5.82 0.78
CA LYS A 238 -22.31 -6.00 2.15
C LYS A 238 -22.46 -4.70 2.93
N GLN A 239 -22.23 -3.54 2.31
CA GLN A 239 -22.40 -2.25 2.97
C GLN A 239 -23.87 -1.82 2.90
N THR A 240 -24.60 -2.01 3.99
CA THR A 240 -25.94 -1.45 4.17
C THR A 240 -25.85 0.03 4.61
N THR A 241 -26.94 0.79 4.36
CA THR A 241 -27.10 2.23 4.62
C THR A 241 -26.79 2.64 6.09
N LYS A 242 -26.71 1.68 7.02
CA LYS A 242 -26.43 1.89 8.45
C LYS A 242 -24.97 2.28 8.73
N GLU A 243 -24.04 2.07 7.78
CA GLU A 243 -22.60 2.28 7.98
C GLU A 243 -22.13 3.72 7.67
N ARG A 244 -23.02 4.62 7.24
CA ARG A 244 -22.69 6.04 6.99
C ARG A 244 -22.32 6.85 8.24
N LYS A 245 -22.65 6.36 9.44
CA LYS A 245 -22.37 7.05 10.71
C LYS A 245 -20.92 6.96 11.20
N PHE A 246 -19.99 6.60 10.30
CA PHE A 246 -18.60 6.42 10.70
C PHE A 246 -17.75 7.69 10.63
N ILE A 247 -18.27 8.74 9.99
CA ILE A 247 -17.47 9.91 9.59
C ILE A 247 -17.99 11.20 10.27
N THR A 248 -19.04 11.12 11.05
CA THR A 248 -19.49 12.19 11.94
C THR A 248 -19.11 11.89 13.38
#